data_8d940e1b8d815d2839813bc3c00fb09f
#
_entry.id   8d940e1b8d815d2839813bc3c00fb09f
#
_cell.length_a   1.000
_cell.length_b   1.000
_cell.length_c   1.000
_cell.angle_alpha   90.00
_cell.angle_beta   90.00
_cell.angle_gamma   90.00
#
_symmetry.space_group_name_H-M   'P 1'
#
loop_
_entity.id
_entity.type
_entity.pdbx_description
1 polymer ?
#
loop_
_entity_poly.entity_id
_entity_poly.type
_entity_poly.pdbx_seq_one_letter_code
_entity_poly.pdbx_strand_id
1 'polypeptide(L)'
;MANKTTNYKLTKPLESEFYDVGVQNENMDKIDTQMKANADAVEALQKGQSGKADLVDGKVPAEQLPNMNYDEKGTAESKVSEHNLDQTAHPYLLNQIGTCVEAAQNAQDAANAALDAVSGIVYTINVLPSQNGTLTYNGQAQSPSWNAYNPEALTLGGVTTGTNAGTYTATFTPKGQYKWADGTQTAKEVTWTINAATMTIPTQSNSLTYTGSAQSPTWNNYDSGKMTLGGTTSGTNAGSYNATFTPKTNYKWAASDVYKRQL
;
A
#
# COMPACT_ATOMS: atom_id res chain seq x y z
N MET A 1 -4.04 5.00 23.87
CA MET A 1 -3.08 4.09 23.16
C MET A 1 -3.89 2.96 22.55
N ALA A 2 -3.67 2.66 21.29
CA ALA A 2 -4.35 1.53 20.66
C ALA A 2 -3.94 0.20 21.34
N ASN A 3 -4.91 -0.66 21.62
CA ASN A 3 -4.66 -1.98 22.18
C ASN A 3 -3.99 -2.86 21.11
N LYS A 4 -3.16 -3.81 21.55
CA LYS A 4 -2.49 -4.78 20.68
C LYS A 4 -2.97 -6.19 20.97
N THR A 5 -2.98 -7.06 19.94
CA THR A 5 -3.25 -8.48 20.14
C THR A 5 -2.15 -9.14 20.98
N THR A 6 -2.49 -10.25 21.64
CA THR A 6 -1.59 -10.88 22.61
C THR A 6 -0.33 -11.45 21.98
N ASN A 7 -0.44 -12.22 20.91
CA ASN A 7 0.67 -12.96 20.31
C ASN A 7 1.47 -12.11 19.32
N TYR A 8 0.86 -11.63 18.26
CA TYR A 8 1.53 -10.89 17.18
C TYR A 8 1.48 -9.38 17.34
N LYS A 9 0.88 -8.88 18.46
CA LYS A 9 0.84 -7.46 18.80
C LYS A 9 0.21 -6.59 17.70
N LEU A 10 -0.75 -7.14 16.95
CA LEU A 10 -1.50 -6.40 15.94
C LEU A 10 -2.20 -5.20 16.56
N THR A 11 -2.22 -4.09 15.87
CA THR A 11 -2.88 -2.88 16.35
C THR A 11 -4.38 -3.01 16.15
N LYS A 12 -5.16 -2.83 17.21
CA LYS A 12 -6.61 -2.79 17.17
C LYS A 12 -7.09 -1.36 16.96
N PRO A 13 -8.13 -1.12 16.15
CA PRO A 13 -8.76 0.19 16.02
C PRO A 13 -9.25 0.70 17.37
N LEU A 14 -9.36 2.02 17.53
CA LEU A 14 -9.94 2.63 18.73
C LEU A 14 -11.47 2.66 18.62
N GLU A 15 -12.19 2.55 19.75
CA GLU A 15 -13.67 2.56 19.79
C GLU A 15 -14.31 3.85 19.27
N SER A 16 -13.51 4.91 19.04
CA SER A 16 -13.96 6.17 18.48
C SER A 16 -13.96 6.23 16.95
N GLU A 17 -13.56 5.17 16.28
CA GLU A 17 -13.55 5.12 14.82
C GLU A 17 -14.88 4.61 14.29
N PHE A 18 -15.28 5.10 13.10
CA PHE A 18 -16.61 4.96 12.47
C PHE A 18 -16.98 3.53 12.04
N TYR A 19 -16.24 2.50 12.45
CA TYR A 19 -16.47 1.09 12.12
C TYR A 19 -16.99 0.32 13.33
N ASP A 20 -17.61 -0.82 13.09
CA ASP A 20 -17.88 -1.78 14.16
C ASP A 20 -16.55 -2.37 14.67
N VAL A 21 -15.91 -1.58 15.51
CA VAL A 21 -14.60 -1.84 16.10
C VAL A 21 -14.60 -3.16 16.89
N GLY A 22 -15.76 -3.55 17.46
CA GLY A 22 -15.89 -4.80 18.19
C GLY A 22 -15.64 -6.00 17.31
N VAL A 23 -16.31 -6.07 16.18
CA VAL A 23 -16.16 -7.17 15.20
C VAL A 23 -14.74 -7.22 14.62
N GLN A 24 -14.15 -6.07 14.31
CA GLN A 24 -12.78 -6.03 13.78
C GLN A 24 -11.75 -6.47 14.83
N ASN A 25 -11.89 -6.04 16.08
CA ASN A 25 -11.01 -6.44 17.15
C ASN A 25 -11.12 -7.95 17.42
N GLU A 26 -12.32 -8.52 17.42
CA GLU A 26 -12.50 -9.97 17.53
C GLU A 26 -11.84 -10.74 16.38
N ASN A 27 -11.91 -10.22 15.17
CA ASN A 27 -11.27 -10.84 14.02
C ASN A 27 -9.74 -10.78 14.13
N MET A 28 -9.19 -9.67 14.59
CA MET A 28 -7.75 -9.53 14.83
C MET A 28 -7.26 -10.50 15.91
N ASP A 29 -8.01 -10.69 16.99
CA ASP A 29 -7.66 -11.66 18.04
C ASP A 29 -7.71 -13.11 17.52
N LYS A 30 -8.69 -13.44 16.68
CA LYS A 30 -8.78 -14.76 16.03
C LYS A 30 -7.60 -15.00 15.09
N ILE A 31 -7.23 -14.01 14.28
CA ILE A 31 -6.06 -14.08 13.38
C ILE A 31 -4.78 -14.28 14.19
N ASP A 32 -4.56 -13.49 15.23
CA ASP A 32 -3.37 -13.58 16.08
C ASP A 32 -3.27 -14.97 16.74
N THR A 33 -4.38 -15.49 17.24
CA THR A 33 -4.45 -16.84 17.82
C THR A 33 -4.12 -17.93 16.80
N GLN A 34 -4.69 -17.83 15.58
CA GLN A 34 -4.44 -18.81 14.52
C GLN A 34 -2.99 -18.75 14.01
N MET A 35 -2.45 -17.55 13.85
CA MET A 35 -1.05 -17.37 13.44
C MET A 35 -0.10 -17.95 14.47
N LYS A 36 -0.39 -17.77 15.77
CA LYS A 36 0.41 -18.38 16.85
C LYS A 36 0.33 -19.91 16.82
N ALA A 37 -0.86 -20.46 16.66
CA ALA A 37 -1.04 -21.92 16.55
C ALA A 37 -0.30 -22.51 15.34
N ASN A 38 -0.31 -21.82 14.21
CA ASN A 38 0.41 -22.23 13.01
C ASN A 38 1.94 -22.19 13.23
N ALA A 39 2.45 -21.15 13.89
CA ALA A 39 3.88 -21.04 14.21
C ALA A 39 4.33 -22.17 15.15
N ASP A 40 3.54 -22.49 16.18
CA ASP A 40 3.83 -23.58 17.11
C ASP A 40 3.81 -24.95 16.41
N ALA A 41 2.85 -25.15 15.47
CA ALA A 41 2.77 -26.36 14.66
C ALA A 41 4.01 -26.51 13.74
N VAL A 42 4.47 -25.43 13.12
CA VAL A 42 5.69 -25.41 12.29
C VAL A 42 6.94 -25.72 13.14
N GLU A 43 7.05 -25.13 14.32
CA GLU A 43 8.16 -25.42 15.24
C GLU A 43 8.16 -26.88 15.69
N ALA A 44 6.98 -27.43 16.00
CA ALA A 44 6.84 -28.85 16.35
C ALA A 44 7.23 -29.79 15.20
N LEU A 45 6.85 -29.44 13.96
CA LEU A 45 7.24 -30.19 12.76
C LEU A 45 8.74 -30.12 12.51
N GLN A 46 9.37 -28.94 12.66
CA GLN A 46 10.82 -28.76 12.53
C GLN A 46 11.58 -29.57 13.59
N LYS A 47 11.10 -29.57 14.83
CA LYS A 47 11.65 -30.38 15.92
C LYS A 47 11.53 -31.88 15.65
N GLY A 48 10.40 -32.30 15.08
CA GLY A 48 10.18 -33.69 14.67
C GLY A 48 11.07 -34.14 13.51
N GLN A 49 11.55 -33.21 12.69
CA GLN A 49 12.48 -33.50 11.58
C GLN A 49 13.93 -33.55 12.03
N SER A 50 14.33 -32.80 13.07
CA SER A 50 15.73 -32.72 13.52
C SER A 50 16.31 -34.06 14.05
N GLY A 51 15.46 -35.06 14.27
CA GLY A 51 15.89 -36.42 14.67
C GLY A 51 15.80 -37.45 13.54
N LYS A 52 15.47 -37.06 12.31
CA LYS A 52 15.39 -37.94 11.15
C LYS A 52 16.68 -37.85 10.34
N ALA A 53 17.07 -38.95 9.73
CA ALA A 53 18.20 -38.96 8.83
C ALA A 53 17.92 -38.08 7.61
N ASP A 54 18.81 -37.15 7.28
CA ASP A 54 18.74 -36.36 6.07
C ASP A 54 18.99 -37.25 4.86
N LEU A 55 18.12 -37.23 3.89
CA LEU A 55 18.28 -37.97 2.65
C LEU A 55 19.04 -37.12 1.62
N VAL A 56 20.13 -37.66 1.08
CA VAL A 56 20.83 -37.13 -0.10
C VAL A 56 20.53 -38.05 -1.27
N ASP A 57 19.94 -37.53 -2.34
CA ASP A 57 19.47 -38.30 -3.49
C ASP A 57 18.56 -39.48 -3.14
N GLY A 58 17.71 -39.30 -2.13
CA GLY A 58 16.77 -40.34 -1.64
C GLY A 58 17.43 -41.45 -0.82
N LYS A 59 18.69 -41.27 -0.38
CA LYS A 59 19.45 -42.20 0.44
C LYS A 59 19.92 -41.56 1.73
N VAL A 60 19.95 -42.35 2.80
CA VAL A 60 20.56 -41.91 4.06
C VAL A 60 22.08 -41.84 3.85
N PRO A 61 22.75 -40.68 4.15
CA PRO A 61 24.21 -40.58 4.06
C PRO A 61 24.91 -41.62 4.92
N ALA A 62 26.04 -42.13 4.45
CA ALA A 62 26.78 -43.21 5.12
C ALA A 62 27.23 -42.86 6.55
N GLU A 63 27.46 -41.57 6.80
CA GLU A 63 27.84 -41.02 8.12
C GLU A 63 26.71 -41.02 9.15
N GLN A 64 25.44 -41.11 8.69
CA GLN A 64 24.26 -41.20 9.57
C GLN A 64 23.81 -42.64 9.81
N LEU A 65 24.44 -43.59 9.16
CA LEU A 65 24.20 -45.01 9.41
C LEU A 65 25.02 -45.46 10.64
N PRO A 66 24.43 -46.22 11.56
CA PRO A 66 25.21 -46.83 12.64
C PRO A 66 26.34 -47.69 12.04
N ASN A 67 27.52 -47.63 12.67
CA ASN A 67 28.68 -48.34 12.21
C ASN A 67 28.36 -49.85 12.20
N MET A 68 27.87 -50.35 11.09
CA MET A 68 27.63 -51.76 10.89
C MET A 68 28.95 -52.36 10.40
N ASN A 69 29.50 -53.26 11.17
CA ASN A 69 30.63 -54.09 10.75
C ASN A 69 30.24 -54.79 9.45
N TYR A 70 30.66 -54.25 8.32
CA TYR A 70 30.49 -54.90 7.03
C TYR A 70 31.46 -56.09 6.98
N ASP A 71 30.93 -57.27 6.84
CA ASP A 71 31.70 -58.48 6.57
C ASP A 71 32.29 -58.36 5.13
N GLU A 72 33.61 -58.33 5.01
CA GLU A 72 34.36 -57.89 3.83
C GLU A 72 34.25 -58.78 2.57
N LYS A 73 33.45 -59.82 2.53
CA LYS A 73 33.37 -60.71 1.36
C LYS A 73 31.97 -61.18 1.04
N GLY A 74 31.30 -60.52 0.16
CA GLY A 74 30.24 -61.12 -0.66
C GLY A 74 29.03 -61.78 0.03
N THR A 75 29.13 -62.03 1.35
CA THR A 75 28.09 -62.56 2.17
C THR A 75 27.01 -61.51 2.52
N ALA A 76 27.39 -60.23 2.50
CA ALA A 76 26.46 -59.16 2.74
C ALA A 76 25.40 -59.03 1.61
N GLU A 77 25.85 -59.15 0.35
CA GLU A 77 24.90 -59.09 -0.79
C GLU A 77 23.96 -60.31 -0.80
N SER A 78 24.49 -61.52 -0.48
CA SER A 78 23.70 -62.72 -0.37
C SER A 78 22.70 -62.62 0.79
N LYS A 79 23.14 -62.16 1.98
CA LYS A 79 22.28 -62.01 3.15
C LYS A 79 21.28 -60.85 2.97
N VAL A 80 21.66 -59.79 2.28
CA VAL A 80 20.75 -58.71 1.93
C VAL A 80 19.72 -59.21 0.91
N SER A 81 20.11 -60.04 -0.07
CA SER A 81 19.19 -60.64 -1.03
C SER A 81 18.26 -61.61 -0.36
N GLU A 82 18.76 -62.53 0.50
CA GLU A 82 17.92 -63.42 1.30
C GLU A 82 16.99 -62.64 2.23
N HIS A 83 17.47 -61.60 2.85
CA HIS A 83 16.73 -60.76 3.75
C HIS A 83 15.66 -59.92 3.03
N ASN A 84 15.94 -59.42 1.82
CA ASN A 84 15.00 -58.71 0.97
C ASN A 84 13.94 -59.63 0.37
N LEU A 85 14.22 -60.92 0.25
CA LEU A 85 13.25 -61.94 -0.19
C LEU A 85 12.37 -62.45 0.96
N ASP A 86 12.81 -62.28 2.22
CA ASP A 86 12.02 -62.68 3.38
C ASP A 86 11.07 -61.55 3.81
N GLN A 87 9.88 -61.56 3.24
CA GLN A 87 8.80 -60.66 3.59
C GLN A 87 8.37 -60.72 5.07
N THR A 88 8.87 -61.73 5.81
CA THR A 88 8.56 -61.93 7.23
C THR A 88 9.68 -61.41 8.16
N ALA A 89 10.86 -61.09 7.62
CA ALA A 89 12.01 -60.73 8.41
C ALA A 89 11.85 -59.44 9.23
N HIS A 90 11.01 -58.48 8.77
CA HIS A 90 10.80 -57.21 9.46
C HIS A 90 9.36 -56.70 9.44
N PRO A 91 8.35 -57.53 9.78
CA PRO A 91 6.96 -57.08 9.76
C PRO A 91 6.72 -55.87 10.67
N TYR A 92 7.48 -55.77 11.76
CA TYR A 92 7.46 -54.62 12.68
C TYR A 92 8.00 -53.33 12.05
N LEU A 93 9.14 -53.41 11.34
CA LEU A 93 9.74 -52.24 10.66
C LEU A 93 8.87 -51.77 9.47
N LEU A 94 8.34 -52.69 8.70
CA LEU A 94 7.41 -52.40 7.58
C LEU A 94 6.15 -51.73 8.10
N ASN A 95 5.61 -52.21 9.23
CA ASN A 95 4.47 -51.59 9.87
C ASN A 95 4.77 -50.19 10.41
N GLN A 96 5.96 -50.03 11.02
CA GLN A 96 6.41 -48.71 11.47
C GLN A 96 6.64 -47.71 10.32
N ILE A 97 7.24 -48.16 9.24
CA ILE A 97 7.40 -47.36 8.01
C ILE A 97 6.03 -46.98 7.46
N GLY A 98 5.06 -47.92 7.39
CA GLY A 98 3.70 -47.65 6.99
C GLY A 98 3.03 -46.57 7.83
N THR A 99 3.10 -46.68 9.16
CA THR A 99 2.55 -45.67 10.08
C THR A 99 3.23 -44.30 9.97
N CYS A 100 4.57 -44.30 9.75
CA CYS A 100 5.29 -43.02 9.51
C CYS A 100 4.91 -42.38 8.19
N VAL A 101 4.73 -43.14 7.13
CA VAL A 101 4.27 -42.63 5.80
C VAL A 101 2.87 -42.06 5.91
N GLU A 102 1.95 -42.79 6.58
CA GLU A 102 0.58 -42.30 6.81
C GLU A 102 0.59 -41.02 7.65
N ALA A 103 1.39 -40.95 8.70
CA ALA A 103 1.51 -39.75 9.53
C ALA A 103 2.08 -38.57 8.75
N ALA A 104 3.10 -38.78 7.91
CA ALA A 104 3.68 -37.76 7.04
C ALA A 104 2.67 -37.26 6.00
N GLN A 105 1.88 -38.17 5.40
CA GLN A 105 0.83 -37.79 4.46
C GLN A 105 -0.26 -36.97 5.13
N ASN A 106 -0.75 -37.39 6.29
CA ASN A 106 -1.75 -36.68 7.07
C ASN A 106 -1.26 -35.27 7.47
N ALA A 107 0.03 -35.15 7.85
CA ALA A 107 0.61 -33.84 8.14
C ALA A 107 0.70 -32.94 6.90
N GLN A 108 1.05 -33.51 5.75
CA GLN A 108 1.09 -32.78 4.48
C GLN A 108 -0.32 -32.31 4.06
N ASP A 109 -1.30 -33.19 4.20
CA ASP A 109 -2.70 -32.86 3.86
C ASP A 109 -3.25 -31.77 4.79
N ALA A 110 -2.93 -31.82 6.08
CA ALA A 110 -3.29 -30.77 7.04
C ALA A 110 -2.59 -29.43 6.72
N ALA A 111 -1.31 -29.46 6.32
CA ALA A 111 -0.58 -28.27 5.90
C ALA A 111 -1.15 -27.65 4.62
N ASN A 112 -1.53 -28.48 3.65
CA ASN A 112 -2.18 -28.04 2.42
C ASN A 112 -3.56 -27.44 2.70
N ALA A 113 -4.35 -28.06 3.56
CA ALA A 113 -5.67 -27.54 3.96
C ALA A 113 -5.55 -26.21 4.70
N ALA A 114 -4.52 -26.04 5.56
CA ALA A 114 -4.24 -24.77 6.23
C ALA A 114 -3.82 -23.67 5.23
N LEU A 115 -2.98 -24.03 4.24
CA LEU A 115 -2.58 -23.12 3.17
C LEU A 115 -3.77 -22.68 2.31
N ASP A 116 -4.66 -23.62 1.95
CA ASP A 116 -5.88 -23.33 1.19
C ASP A 116 -6.83 -22.43 1.99
N ALA A 117 -6.97 -22.66 3.30
CA ALA A 117 -7.76 -21.82 4.17
C ALA A 117 -7.23 -20.37 4.26
N VAL A 118 -5.92 -20.20 4.33
CA VAL A 118 -5.27 -18.87 4.34
C VAL A 118 -5.35 -18.20 2.96
N SER A 119 -5.15 -18.95 1.88
CA SER A 119 -5.22 -18.42 0.51
C SER A 119 -6.64 -18.00 0.11
N GLY A 120 -7.67 -18.59 0.74
CA GLY A 120 -9.07 -18.24 0.55
C GLY A 120 -9.55 -17.01 1.31
N ILE A 121 -8.74 -16.42 2.22
CA ILE A 121 -9.12 -15.21 2.95
C ILE A 121 -9.11 -14.02 1.99
N VAL A 122 -10.26 -13.39 1.82
CA VAL A 122 -10.43 -12.18 1.02
C VAL A 122 -10.72 -11.00 1.94
N TYR A 123 -9.90 -9.95 1.86
CA TYR A 123 -10.10 -8.71 2.59
C TYR A 123 -10.85 -7.70 1.73
N THR A 124 -11.94 -7.17 2.24
CA THR A 124 -12.77 -6.21 1.51
C THR A 124 -12.37 -4.78 1.82
N ILE A 125 -12.10 -3.98 0.78
CA ILE A 125 -11.87 -2.55 0.87
C ILE A 125 -13.20 -1.85 0.59
N ASN A 126 -13.80 -1.29 1.64
CA ASN A 126 -15.13 -0.67 1.57
C ASN A 126 -15.09 0.82 1.20
N VAL A 127 -13.94 1.48 1.36
CA VAL A 127 -13.80 2.92 1.16
C VAL A 127 -12.74 3.18 0.10
N LEU A 128 -13.12 3.91 -0.94
CA LEU A 128 -12.18 4.40 -1.95
C LEU A 128 -11.35 5.54 -1.33
N PRO A 129 -10.01 5.54 -1.48
CA PRO A 129 -9.20 6.65 -1.02
C PRO A 129 -9.64 7.99 -1.57
N SER A 130 -9.44 9.05 -0.80
CA SER A 130 -9.75 10.43 -1.21
C SER A 130 -8.63 11.36 -0.77
N GLN A 131 -8.46 12.47 -1.50
CA GLN A 131 -7.48 13.49 -1.11
C GLN A 131 -7.76 13.99 0.31
N ASN A 132 -6.71 13.98 1.14
CA ASN A 132 -6.76 14.55 2.48
C ASN A 132 -6.24 16.00 2.42
N GLY A 133 -7.08 16.94 2.85
CA GLY A 133 -6.75 18.36 2.86
C GLY A 133 -6.74 19.00 1.47
N THR A 134 -6.31 20.25 1.45
CA THR A 134 -6.26 21.08 0.23
C THR A 134 -4.82 21.41 -0.13
N LEU A 135 -4.48 21.27 -1.39
CA LEU A 135 -3.24 21.77 -1.97
C LEU A 135 -3.51 23.08 -2.69
N THR A 136 -2.59 24.02 -2.58
CA THR A 136 -2.65 25.31 -3.30
C THR A 136 -1.31 25.51 -4.01
N TYR A 137 -1.38 25.98 -5.24
CA TYR A 137 -0.19 26.25 -6.05
C TYR A 137 0.83 27.09 -5.30
N ASN A 138 2.08 26.62 -5.26
CA ASN A 138 3.23 27.26 -4.61
C ASN A 138 4.48 27.27 -5.48
N GLY A 139 4.37 26.86 -6.75
CA GLY A 139 5.48 26.76 -7.69
C GLY A 139 6.34 25.51 -7.57
N GLN A 140 6.08 24.66 -6.59
CA GLN A 140 6.80 23.40 -6.38
C GLN A 140 5.92 22.21 -6.72
N ALA A 141 6.57 21.06 -6.99
CA ALA A 141 5.87 19.80 -7.13
C ALA A 141 5.24 19.40 -5.79
N GLN A 142 3.97 19.03 -5.82
CA GLN A 142 3.17 18.65 -4.66
C GLN A 142 2.53 17.27 -4.90
N SER A 143 2.40 16.51 -3.83
CA SER A 143 1.69 15.23 -3.81
C SER A 143 0.62 15.28 -2.73
N PRO A 144 -0.61 14.78 -2.99
CA PRO A 144 -1.63 14.71 -1.98
C PRO A 144 -1.32 13.63 -0.94
N SER A 145 -1.72 13.85 0.29
CA SER A 145 -1.97 12.78 1.23
C SER A 145 -3.37 12.20 1.01
N TRP A 146 -3.61 10.98 1.48
CA TRP A 146 -4.83 10.26 1.18
C TRP A 146 -5.53 9.76 2.44
N ASN A 147 -6.82 10.01 2.54
CA ASN A 147 -7.69 9.34 3.51
C ASN A 147 -7.96 7.91 3.04
N ALA A 148 -8.14 6.99 3.97
CA ALA A 148 -8.45 5.58 3.72
C ALA A 148 -7.44 4.85 2.80
N TYR A 149 -6.22 5.32 2.66
CA TYR A 149 -5.16 4.65 1.92
C TYR A 149 -4.28 3.81 2.85
N ASN A 150 -4.27 2.52 2.59
CA ASN A 150 -3.37 1.57 3.24
C ASN A 150 -2.41 1.01 2.17
N PRO A 151 -1.09 1.28 2.26
CA PRO A 151 -0.11 0.80 1.29
C PRO A 151 0.08 -0.73 1.29
N GLU A 152 -0.31 -1.44 2.37
CA GLU A 152 -0.31 -2.91 2.40
C GLU A 152 -1.45 -3.49 1.56
N ALA A 153 -2.59 -2.80 1.50
CA ALA A 153 -3.79 -3.24 0.80
C ALA A 153 -3.88 -2.74 -0.65
N LEU A 154 -3.29 -1.58 -0.93
CA LEU A 154 -3.47 -0.86 -2.19
C LEU A 154 -2.14 -0.46 -2.82
N THR A 155 -2.04 -0.59 -4.14
CA THR A 155 -1.01 0.05 -4.94
C THR A 155 -1.52 1.41 -5.41
N LEU A 156 -0.76 2.47 -5.12
CA LEU A 156 -0.97 3.81 -5.65
C LEU A 156 -0.25 3.95 -6.99
N GLY A 157 -0.96 4.45 -7.99
CA GLY A 157 -0.45 4.69 -9.34
C GLY A 157 -1.09 5.93 -9.98
N GLY A 158 -1.00 6.03 -11.30
CA GLY A 158 -1.48 7.19 -12.04
C GLY A 158 -0.63 8.43 -11.79
N VAL A 159 -1.24 9.62 -11.82
CA VAL A 159 -0.53 10.89 -11.56
C VAL A 159 -0.57 11.18 -10.07
N THR A 160 0.53 10.95 -9.39
CA THR A 160 0.67 11.10 -7.93
C THR A 160 1.34 12.40 -7.50
N THR A 161 1.85 13.17 -8.47
CA THR A 161 2.56 14.44 -8.24
C THR A 161 2.14 15.45 -9.29
N GLY A 162 1.96 16.70 -8.91
CA GLY A 162 1.64 17.80 -9.82
C GLY A 162 2.29 19.10 -9.36
N THR A 163 2.57 20.00 -10.31
CA THR A 163 3.15 21.31 -10.00
C THR A 163 2.13 22.42 -10.22
N ASN A 164 1.34 22.35 -11.28
CA ASN A 164 0.40 23.39 -11.66
C ASN A 164 -0.95 23.26 -10.94
N ALA A 165 -1.68 24.35 -10.82
CA ALA A 165 -3.07 24.28 -10.41
C ALA A 165 -3.90 23.51 -11.44
N GLY A 166 -4.72 22.57 -10.97
CA GLY A 166 -5.51 21.70 -11.83
C GLY A 166 -5.97 20.45 -11.11
N THR A 167 -6.68 19.61 -11.85
CA THR A 167 -7.16 18.30 -11.40
C THR A 167 -6.29 17.22 -12.01
N TYR A 168 -5.91 16.25 -11.21
CA TYR A 168 -5.06 15.12 -11.56
C TYR A 168 -5.78 13.82 -11.21
N THR A 169 -5.41 12.74 -11.85
CA THR A 169 -6.01 11.43 -11.60
C THR A 169 -4.95 10.46 -11.08
N ALA A 170 -5.15 9.99 -9.86
CA ALA A 170 -4.42 8.86 -9.28
C ALA A 170 -5.23 7.58 -9.47
N THR A 171 -4.58 6.43 -9.36
CA THR A 171 -5.23 5.12 -9.41
C THR A 171 -4.89 4.32 -8.16
N PHE A 172 -5.84 3.55 -7.67
CA PHE A 172 -5.67 2.62 -6.56
C PHE A 172 -6.05 1.23 -6.99
N THR A 173 -5.14 0.28 -6.81
CA THR A 173 -5.32 -1.12 -7.21
C THR A 173 -5.14 -2.03 -6.00
N PRO A 174 -6.13 -2.87 -5.65
CA PRO A 174 -5.99 -3.85 -4.58
C PRO A 174 -4.83 -4.81 -4.82
N LYS A 175 -4.13 -5.18 -3.75
CA LYS A 175 -3.01 -6.13 -3.76
C LYS A 175 -3.44 -7.50 -3.22
N GLY A 176 -2.84 -8.55 -3.73
CA GLY A 176 -2.96 -9.90 -3.19
C GLY A 176 -4.40 -10.32 -2.94
N GLN A 177 -4.76 -10.57 -1.68
CA GLN A 177 -6.07 -11.02 -1.26
C GLN A 177 -7.09 -9.88 -1.03
N TYR A 178 -6.69 -8.63 -1.21
CA TYR A 178 -7.61 -7.49 -1.09
C TYR A 178 -8.47 -7.32 -2.34
N LYS A 179 -9.74 -6.97 -2.14
CA LYS A 179 -10.70 -6.65 -3.20
C LYS A 179 -11.54 -5.46 -2.80
N TRP A 180 -12.03 -4.73 -3.79
CA TRP A 180 -13.07 -3.73 -3.57
C TRP A 180 -14.36 -4.39 -3.08
N ALA A 181 -15.27 -3.61 -2.49
CA ALA A 181 -16.58 -4.07 -2.05
C ALA A 181 -17.43 -4.69 -3.17
N ASP A 182 -17.16 -4.35 -4.42
CA ASP A 182 -17.78 -4.95 -5.61
C ASP A 182 -17.14 -6.31 -6.02
N GLY A 183 -16.18 -6.80 -5.26
CA GLY A 183 -15.46 -8.06 -5.51
C GLY A 183 -14.33 -7.95 -6.53
N THR A 184 -14.10 -6.79 -7.13
CA THR A 184 -13.07 -6.60 -8.16
C THR A 184 -11.70 -6.24 -7.57
N GLN A 185 -10.64 -6.46 -8.37
CA GLN A 185 -9.27 -6.00 -8.09
C GLN A 185 -8.78 -4.98 -9.15
N THR A 186 -9.68 -4.50 -9.98
CA THR A 186 -9.35 -3.51 -11.01
C THR A 186 -8.95 -2.18 -10.38
N ALA A 187 -8.04 -1.47 -11.04
CA ALA A 187 -7.67 -0.13 -10.64
C ALA A 187 -8.89 0.80 -10.66
N LYS A 188 -9.06 1.58 -9.60
CA LYS A 188 -10.07 2.66 -9.54
C LYS A 188 -9.38 4.01 -9.58
N GLU A 189 -9.94 4.91 -10.36
CA GLU A 189 -9.46 6.28 -10.51
C GLU A 189 -10.02 7.17 -9.41
N VAL A 190 -9.15 8.05 -8.90
CA VAL A 190 -9.50 9.08 -7.93
C VAL A 190 -8.87 10.39 -8.35
N THR A 191 -9.68 11.40 -8.45
CA THR A 191 -9.18 12.75 -8.77
C THR A 191 -8.68 13.45 -7.53
N TRP A 192 -7.61 14.23 -7.69
CA TRP A 192 -7.08 15.12 -6.68
C TRP A 192 -6.72 16.46 -7.31
N THR A 193 -6.64 17.53 -6.51
CA THR A 193 -6.60 18.89 -7.03
C THR A 193 -5.54 19.73 -6.33
N ILE A 194 -4.83 20.52 -7.12
CA ILE A 194 -4.05 21.67 -6.65
C ILE A 194 -4.87 22.92 -7.03
N ASN A 195 -5.30 23.67 -6.04
CA ASN A 195 -6.05 24.90 -6.24
C ASN A 195 -5.14 26.01 -6.76
N ALA A 196 -5.68 26.90 -7.58
CA ALA A 196 -4.97 28.11 -7.97
C ALA A 196 -4.72 29.01 -6.75
N ALA A 197 -3.52 29.61 -6.69
CA ALA A 197 -3.18 30.59 -5.68
C ALA A 197 -4.00 31.88 -5.84
N THR A 198 -4.48 32.42 -4.74
CA THR A 198 -5.28 33.65 -4.74
C THR A 198 -4.40 34.89 -4.74
N MET A 199 -4.86 35.91 -5.45
CA MET A 199 -4.22 37.21 -5.52
C MET A 199 -5.24 38.33 -5.29
N THR A 200 -4.74 39.49 -4.87
CA THR A 200 -5.51 40.73 -4.78
C THR A 200 -5.44 41.49 -6.10
N ILE A 201 -6.57 42.10 -6.50
CA ILE A 201 -6.60 42.96 -7.68
C ILE A 201 -5.70 44.18 -7.45
N PRO A 202 -4.78 44.52 -8.40
CA PRO A 202 -3.96 45.71 -8.29
C PRO A 202 -4.80 47.01 -8.21
N THR A 203 -4.27 47.96 -7.47
CA THR A 203 -4.83 49.29 -7.35
C THR A 203 -3.77 50.32 -7.73
N GLN A 204 -4.19 51.42 -8.33
CA GLN A 204 -3.25 52.51 -8.63
C GLN A 204 -2.60 53.02 -7.34
N SER A 205 -1.27 53.12 -7.35
CA SER A 205 -0.48 53.54 -6.16
C SER A 205 -0.20 55.02 -6.11
N ASN A 206 -0.29 55.73 -7.23
CA ASN A 206 0.01 57.16 -7.35
C ASN A 206 -1.10 57.90 -8.09
N SER A 207 -1.35 59.14 -7.74
CA SER A 207 -2.13 60.05 -8.53
C SER A 207 -1.24 60.71 -9.60
N LEU A 208 -1.82 60.90 -10.79
CA LEU A 208 -1.13 61.55 -11.91
C LEU A 208 -1.82 62.91 -12.17
N THR A 209 -0.97 63.93 -12.37
CA THR A 209 -1.41 65.28 -12.72
C THR A 209 -1.03 65.54 -14.18
N TYR A 210 -1.91 66.18 -14.93
CA TYR A 210 -1.66 66.51 -16.34
C TYR A 210 -0.37 67.31 -16.51
N THR A 211 0.50 66.86 -17.41
CA THR A 211 1.80 67.47 -17.71
C THR A 211 1.98 67.79 -19.20
N GLY A 212 1.01 67.46 -20.05
CA GLY A 212 1.13 67.53 -21.50
C GLY A 212 1.88 66.38 -22.15
N SER A 213 2.44 65.46 -21.35
CA SER A 213 3.18 64.28 -21.80
C SER A 213 2.46 62.98 -21.42
N ALA A 214 2.72 61.91 -22.12
CA ALA A 214 2.19 60.61 -21.79
C ALA A 214 2.72 60.14 -20.42
N GLN A 215 1.78 59.68 -19.58
CA GLN A 215 2.08 59.20 -18.23
C GLN A 215 1.48 57.80 -18.05
N SER A 216 2.16 56.96 -17.25
CA SER A 216 1.70 55.61 -16.87
C SER A 216 1.56 55.54 -15.36
N PRO A 217 0.48 54.94 -14.84
CA PRO A 217 0.34 54.73 -13.40
C PRO A 217 1.25 53.62 -12.91
N THR A 218 1.59 53.69 -11.64
CA THR A 218 2.17 52.56 -10.89
C THR A 218 1.09 51.83 -10.12
N TRP A 219 1.30 50.57 -9.85
CA TRP A 219 0.29 49.70 -9.32
C TRP A 219 0.77 49.00 -8.05
N ASN A 220 -0.03 49.08 -6.98
CA ASN A 220 0.14 48.24 -5.79
C ASN A 220 -0.33 46.81 -6.12
N ASN A 221 0.32 45.82 -5.56
CA ASN A 221 0.04 44.39 -5.73
C ASN A 221 0.15 43.88 -7.18
N TYR A 222 0.79 44.61 -8.08
CA TYR A 222 1.04 44.13 -9.45
C TYR A 222 2.32 43.30 -9.47
N ASP A 223 2.18 42.07 -9.97
CA ASP A 223 3.26 41.13 -10.20
C ASP A 223 3.13 40.56 -11.62
N SER A 224 4.04 40.95 -12.50
CA SER A 224 4.06 40.48 -13.89
C SER A 224 4.31 38.98 -14.03
N GLY A 225 4.83 38.31 -13.01
CA GLY A 225 4.97 36.86 -12.93
C GLY A 225 3.62 36.15 -12.72
N LYS A 226 2.65 36.82 -12.09
CA LYS A 226 1.36 36.22 -11.69
C LYS A 226 0.19 36.70 -12.54
N MET A 227 0.28 37.86 -13.17
CA MET A 227 -0.80 38.43 -13.97
C MET A 227 -0.28 39.21 -15.18
N THR A 228 -1.16 39.45 -16.13
CA THR A 228 -0.89 40.29 -17.30
C THR A 228 -1.63 41.62 -17.15
N LEU A 229 -0.90 42.72 -17.35
CA LEU A 229 -1.48 44.07 -17.46
C LEU A 229 -1.86 44.32 -18.93
N GLY A 230 -3.04 44.81 -19.13
CA GLY A 230 -3.60 45.17 -20.43
C GLY A 230 -4.50 46.41 -20.34
N GLY A 231 -5.31 46.61 -21.38
CA GLY A 231 -6.14 47.83 -21.49
C GLY A 231 -5.31 49.07 -21.82
N THR A 232 -5.76 50.24 -21.35
CA THR A 232 -5.05 51.50 -21.53
C THR A 232 -4.05 51.69 -20.39
N THR A 233 -2.76 51.50 -20.66
CA THR A 233 -1.67 51.53 -19.65
C THR A 233 -0.96 52.87 -19.59
N SER A 234 -1.28 53.81 -20.48
CA SER A 234 -0.73 55.15 -20.46
C SER A 234 -1.76 56.13 -21.04
N GLY A 235 -1.69 57.39 -20.67
CA GLY A 235 -2.55 58.46 -21.17
C GLY A 235 -1.82 59.83 -21.15
N THR A 236 -2.19 60.70 -22.08
CA THR A 236 -1.65 62.08 -22.18
C THR A 236 -2.61 63.10 -21.61
N ASN A 237 -3.91 62.96 -21.92
CA ASN A 237 -4.94 63.90 -21.51
C ASN A 237 -5.46 63.65 -20.11
N ALA A 238 -5.99 64.65 -19.45
CA ALA A 238 -6.74 64.44 -18.20
C ALA A 238 -7.99 63.62 -18.48
N GLY A 239 -8.25 62.59 -17.68
CA GLY A 239 -9.37 61.66 -17.86
C GLY A 239 -9.19 60.38 -17.07
N SER A 240 -10.17 59.51 -17.16
CA SER A 240 -10.12 58.17 -16.59
C SER A 240 -9.76 57.14 -17.67
N TYR A 241 -8.84 56.23 -17.36
CA TYR A 241 -8.37 55.19 -18.26
C TYR A 241 -8.56 53.83 -17.62
N ASN A 242 -9.00 52.86 -18.39
CA ASN A 242 -9.25 51.50 -17.91
C ASN A 242 -8.02 50.60 -18.17
N ALA A 243 -7.31 50.23 -17.14
CA ALA A 243 -6.37 49.13 -17.18
C ALA A 243 -7.06 47.80 -16.83
N THR A 244 -6.59 46.71 -17.40
CA THR A 244 -7.10 45.37 -17.12
C THR A 244 -5.99 44.50 -16.57
N PHE A 245 -6.33 43.64 -15.61
CA PHE A 245 -5.42 42.66 -15.04
C PHE A 245 -6.01 41.26 -15.23
N THR A 246 -5.24 40.37 -15.84
CA THR A 246 -5.68 39.00 -16.11
C THR A 246 -4.76 38.04 -15.39
N PRO A 247 -5.28 37.20 -14.47
CA PRO A 247 -4.48 36.15 -13.84
C PRO A 247 -3.84 35.24 -14.88
N LYS A 248 -2.58 34.89 -14.68
CA LYS A 248 -1.93 33.83 -15.42
C LYS A 248 -2.38 32.45 -14.89
N THR A 249 -2.09 31.40 -15.65
CA THR A 249 -2.27 30.03 -15.20
C THR A 249 -1.72 29.85 -13.78
N ASN A 250 -2.40 29.07 -12.95
CA ASN A 250 -2.08 28.84 -11.55
C ASN A 250 -2.50 29.93 -10.54
N TYR A 251 -3.06 31.05 -11.01
CA TYR A 251 -3.50 32.14 -10.16
C TYR A 251 -4.98 32.48 -10.39
N LYS A 252 -5.63 33.00 -9.36
CA LYS A 252 -7.01 33.50 -9.40
C LYS A 252 -7.18 34.69 -8.48
N TRP A 253 -8.20 35.49 -8.72
CA TRP A 253 -8.57 36.55 -7.81
C TRP A 253 -9.12 35.99 -6.50
N ALA A 254 -8.87 36.66 -5.38
CA ALA A 254 -9.54 36.38 -4.12
C ALA A 254 -11.06 36.63 -4.28
N ALA A 255 -11.86 35.77 -3.60
CA ALA A 255 -13.34 35.88 -3.72
C ALA A 255 -13.89 37.26 -3.31
N SER A 256 -13.25 37.89 -2.31
CA SER A 256 -13.59 39.26 -1.88
C SER A 256 -13.43 40.31 -2.97
N ASP A 257 -12.56 40.05 -3.96
CA ASP A 257 -12.27 41.02 -5.04
C ASP A 257 -13.14 40.81 -6.29
N VAL A 258 -13.78 39.64 -6.40
CA VAL A 258 -14.72 39.37 -7.52
C VAL A 258 -15.95 40.28 -7.45
N TYR A 259 -16.42 40.58 -6.26
CA TYR A 259 -17.60 41.45 -6.05
C TYR A 259 -17.31 42.93 -6.26
N LYS A 260 -16.03 43.38 -6.13
CA LYS A 260 -15.63 44.77 -6.34
C LYS A 260 -15.62 45.20 -7.81
N ARG A 261 -15.71 44.27 -8.75
CA ARG A 261 -15.75 44.56 -10.20
C ARG A 261 -17.15 44.91 -10.74
N GLN A 262 -18.19 44.82 -9.89
CA GLN A 262 -19.58 45.07 -10.29
C GLN A 262 -20.08 46.44 -9.84
N LEU A 263 -19.27 47.26 -9.21
CA LEU A 263 -19.58 48.64 -8.81
C LEU A 263 -18.76 49.61 -9.64
#